data_eeaa1d7d9d34849972929bd3075d6fc4
#
_entry.id   eeaa1d7d9d34849972929bd3075d6fc4
#
_cell.length_a   1.000
_cell.length_b   1.000
_cell.length_c   1.000
_cell.angle_alpha   90.00
_cell.angle_beta   90.00
_cell.angle_gamma   90.00
#
_symmetry.space_group_name_H-M   'P 1'
#
loop_
_entity.id
_entity.type
_entity.pdbx_description
1 polymer ?
#
loop_
_entity_poly.entity_id
_entity_poly.type
_entity_poly.pdbx_seq_one_letter_code
_entity_poly.pdbx_strand_id
1 'polypeptide(L)'
;MFTGIIEEIGHVNNVKKGTASAILTIQAEKVLEGTHIGDSIAVNGVCLTVTGIYDNTFTADVMHETLNRSSLGKLVSGSAVNLERAMAADGRFGGHIVSGHIDGTGKVAAITKDDNAIWYKIKTDSGILKYIVEKGSVAIDGISLTVAKMDSQSFSVSIIPHTAGATTLSLRKVGDVVNLENDIVGKYIEKFITFEKEKPKSGITKEFLLKNGF
;
A
#
# COMPACT_ATOMS: atom_id res chain seq x y z
N MET A 1 -7.93 -7.09 5.55
CA MET A 1 -7.20 -7.73 4.42
C MET A 1 -7.88 -7.33 3.12
N PHE A 2 -7.11 -7.01 2.10
CA PHE A 2 -7.54 -6.54 0.79
C PHE A 2 -6.84 -7.36 -0.29
N THR A 3 -7.23 -7.17 -1.53
CA THR A 3 -6.67 -7.89 -2.69
C THR A 3 -5.87 -6.99 -3.62
N GLY A 4 -6.02 -5.68 -3.48
CA GLY A 4 -5.48 -4.68 -4.39
C GLY A 4 -6.28 -4.53 -5.68
N ILE A 5 -7.52 -4.99 -5.69
CA ILE A 5 -8.48 -4.77 -6.79
C ILE A 5 -9.41 -3.63 -6.39
N ILE A 6 -9.20 -2.48 -7.01
CA ILE A 6 -9.98 -1.29 -6.70
C ILE A 6 -11.43 -1.49 -7.14
N GLU A 7 -12.35 -1.22 -6.23
CA GLU A 7 -13.79 -1.33 -6.50
C GLU A 7 -14.37 -0.03 -7.05
N GLU A 8 -13.82 1.12 -6.61
CA GLU A 8 -14.38 2.43 -6.91
C GLU A 8 -13.32 3.53 -6.77
N ILE A 9 -13.47 4.61 -7.55
CA ILE A 9 -12.78 5.88 -7.30
C ILE A 9 -13.74 6.78 -6.51
N GLY A 10 -13.45 6.97 -5.23
CA GLY A 10 -14.17 7.92 -4.38
C GLY A 10 -13.53 9.32 -4.39
N HIS A 11 -14.20 10.27 -3.77
CA HIS A 11 -13.72 11.64 -3.66
C HIS A 11 -13.73 12.12 -2.21
N VAL A 12 -12.65 12.74 -1.78
CA VAL A 12 -12.60 13.38 -0.46
C VAL A 12 -13.56 14.55 -0.45
N ASN A 13 -14.60 14.48 0.36
CA ASN A 13 -15.55 15.58 0.53
C ASN A 13 -15.02 16.60 1.53
N ASN A 14 -14.46 16.14 2.66
CA ASN A 14 -13.90 17.00 3.69
C ASN A 14 -12.72 16.35 4.42
N VAL A 15 -11.80 17.18 4.90
CA VAL A 15 -10.69 16.79 5.79
C VAL A 15 -10.73 17.67 7.02
N LYS A 16 -11.27 17.16 8.11
CA LYS A 16 -11.29 17.85 9.41
C LYS A 16 -10.03 17.51 10.18
N LYS A 17 -9.08 18.44 10.19
CA LYS A 17 -7.80 18.28 10.92
C LYS A 17 -8.01 18.50 12.41
N GLY A 18 -7.52 17.57 13.23
CA GLY A 18 -7.34 17.70 14.67
C GLY A 18 -5.90 18.08 15.01
N THR A 19 -5.56 18.05 16.30
CA THR A 19 -4.19 18.37 16.80
C THR A 19 -3.19 17.30 16.37
N ALA A 20 -3.57 16.02 16.39
CA ALA A 20 -2.73 14.87 16.07
C ALA A 20 -3.53 13.78 15.33
N SER A 21 -4.54 14.15 14.56
CA SER A 21 -5.39 13.23 13.80
C SER A 21 -6.12 14.00 12.70
N ALA A 22 -6.82 13.30 11.83
CA ALA A 22 -7.78 13.88 10.91
C ALA A 22 -9.00 12.98 10.79
N ILE A 23 -10.16 13.56 10.50
CA ILE A 23 -11.34 12.82 10.06
C ILE A 23 -11.48 13.09 8.56
N LEU A 24 -11.45 12.02 7.78
CA LEU A 24 -11.77 12.07 6.36
C LEU A 24 -13.26 11.79 6.17
N THR A 25 -13.94 12.62 5.39
CA THR A 25 -15.26 12.33 4.85
C THR A 25 -15.10 12.05 3.36
N ILE A 26 -15.46 10.86 2.92
CA ILE A 26 -15.21 10.39 1.56
C ILE A 26 -16.55 10.06 0.91
N GLN A 27 -16.79 10.63 -0.26
CA GLN A 27 -17.93 10.31 -1.10
C GLN A 27 -17.66 9.02 -1.86
N ALA A 28 -18.62 8.10 -1.80
CA ALA A 28 -18.55 6.79 -2.44
C ALA A 28 -19.97 6.25 -2.68
N GLU A 29 -20.08 5.22 -3.47
CA GLU A 29 -21.37 4.53 -3.75
C GLU A 29 -21.19 3.01 -3.56
N LYS A 30 -20.38 2.39 -4.40
CA LYS A 30 -20.23 0.93 -4.47
C LYS A 30 -19.65 0.33 -3.18
N VAL A 31 -18.62 0.96 -2.60
CA VAL A 31 -18.02 0.44 -1.36
C VAL A 31 -18.89 0.65 -0.13
N LEU A 32 -20.00 1.40 -0.25
CA LEU A 32 -20.97 1.56 0.84
C LEU A 32 -22.01 0.45 0.87
N GLU A 33 -22.19 -0.27 -0.23
CA GLU A 33 -23.15 -1.39 -0.30
C GLU A 33 -22.77 -2.50 0.68
N GLY A 34 -23.59 -2.69 1.73
CA GLY A 34 -23.36 -3.70 2.77
C GLY A 34 -22.23 -3.37 3.75
N THR A 35 -21.66 -2.18 3.69
CA THR A 35 -20.65 -1.72 4.65
C THR A 35 -21.33 -1.21 5.93
N HIS A 36 -20.75 -1.53 7.08
CA HIS A 36 -21.21 -1.10 8.40
C HIS A 36 -20.15 -0.30 9.14
N ILE A 37 -20.55 0.44 10.16
CA ILE A 37 -19.61 1.09 11.07
C ILE A 37 -18.74 0.01 11.74
N GLY A 38 -17.43 0.22 11.73
CA GLY A 38 -16.44 -0.74 12.21
C GLY A 38 -15.78 -1.57 11.11
N ASP A 39 -16.35 -1.61 9.90
CA ASP A 39 -15.72 -2.27 8.75
C ASP A 39 -14.48 -1.50 8.28
N SER A 40 -13.61 -2.19 7.54
CA SER A 40 -12.40 -1.60 6.97
C SER A 40 -12.58 -1.33 5.48
N ILE A 41 -12.22 -0.11 5.07
CA ILE A 41 -12.08 0.29 3.66
C ILE A 41 -10.64 0.77 3.45
N ALA A 42 -9.97 0.25 2.42
CA ALA A 42 -8.68 0.78 1.98
C ALA A 42 -8.90 2.08 1.18
N VAL A 43 -8.24 3.15 1.61
CA VAL A 43 -8.25 4.46 0.94
C VAL A 43 -6.85 4.73 0.41
N ASN A 44 -6.66 4.73 -0.90
CA ASN A 44 -5.32 4.72 -1.53
C ASN A 44 -4.39 3.67 -0.88
N GLY A 45 -4.92 2.47 -0.62
CA GLY A 45 -4.20 1.36 0.00
C GLY A 45 -4.01 1.46 1.51
N VAL A 46 -4.48 2.52 2.17
CA VAL A 46 -4.42 2.64 3.63
C VAL A 46 -5.69 2.09 4.24
N CYS A 47 -5.58 1.07 5.09
CA CYS A 47 -6.69 0.48 5.83
C CYS A 47 -7.25 1.50 6.84
N LEU A 48 -8.49 1.91 6.65
CA LEU A 48 -9.21 2.81 7.56
C LEU A 48 -10.48 2.15 8.05
N THR A 49 -10.80 2.37 9.33
CA THR A 49 -12.05 1.90 9.93
C THR A 49 -13.15 2.94 9.70
N VAL A 50 -14.29 2.47 9.20
CA VAL A 50 -15.48 3.31 9.00
C VAL A 50 -16.04 3.70 10.36
N THR A 51 -16.14 5.01 10.62
CA THR A 51 -16.66 5.57 11.89
C THR A 51 -18.06 6.16 11.75
N GLY A 52 -18.53 6.37 10.54
CA GLY A 52 -19.89 6.82 10.25
C GLY A 52 -20.22 6.65 8.77
N ILE A 53 -21.51 6.47 8.46
CA ILE A 53 -22.05 6.37 7.11
C ILE A 53 -23.23 7.32 7.00
N TYR A 54 -23.24 8.17 5.97
CA TYR A 54 -24.25 9.21 5.74
C TYR A 54 -24.54 9.30 4.24
N ASP A 55 -25.74 8.93 3.84
CA ASP A 55 -26.16 8.89 2.43
C ASP A 55 -25.09 8.23 1.52
N ASN A 56 -24.39 9.02 0.74
CA ASN A 56 -23.32 8.61 -0.19
C ASN A 56 -21.92 8.95 0.33
N THR A 57 -21.73 9.06 1.65
CA THR A 57 -20.41 9.33 2.25
C THR A 57 -20.15 8.40 3.44
N PHE A 58 -18.87 8.12 3.68
CA PHE A 58 -18.42 7.56 4.94
C PHE A 58 -17.36 8.43 5.59
N THR A 59 -17.23 8.29 6.91
CA THR A 59 -16.15 8.94 7.67
C THR A 59 -15.18 7.89 8.19
N ALA A 60 -13.91 8.27 8.28
CA ALA A 60 -12.87 7.47 8.90
C ALA A 60 -11.87 8.37 9.66
N ASP A 61 -11.44 7.89 10.82
CA ASP A 61 -10.43 8.56 11.63
C ASP A 61 -9.03 8.13 11.15
N VAL A 62 -8.14 9.11 10.99
CA VAL A 62 -6.75 8.88 10.55
C VAL A 62 -5.79 9.38 11.61
N MET A 63 -4.95 8.50 12.12
CA MET A 63 -3.93 8.83 13.11
C MET A 63 -2.78 9.64 12.49
N HIS A 64 -2.09 10.42 13.31
CA HIS A 64 -0.96 11.25 12.91
C HIS A 64 0.15 10.46 12.21
N GLU A 65 0.50 9.29 12.73
CA GLU A 65 1.49 8.40 12.12
C GLU A 65 1.12 8.03 10.68
N THR A 66 -0.15 7.68 10.44
CA THR A 66 -0.67 7.35 9.11
C THR A 66 -0.63 8.55 8.16
N LEU A 67 -0.98 9.75 8.65
CA LEU A 67 -0.91 10.98 7.85
C LEU A 67 0.53 11.31 7.44
N ASN A 68 1.50 11.08 8.32
CA ASN A 68 2.92 11.38 8.07
C ASN A 68 3.59 10.37 7.14
N ARG A 69 3.21 9.08 7.24
CA ARG A 69 3.85 8.00 6.47
C ARG A 69 3.20 7.71 5.14
N SER A 70 2.05 8.31 4.86
CA SER A 70 1.30 8.05 3.63
C SER A 70 0.99 9.33 2.85
N SER A 71 0.46 9.17 1.64
CA SER A 71 -0.04 10.28 0.83
C SER A 71 -1.31 10.92 1.40
N LEU A 72 -1.97 10.29 2.40
CA LEU A 72 -3.23 10.79 2.97
C LEU A 72 -3.09 12.17 3.61
N GLY A 73 -1.91 12.50 4.17
CA GLY A 73 -1.65 13.82 4.75
C GLY A 73 -1.73 14.99 3.77
N LYS A 74 -1.70 14.70 2.45
CA LYS A 74 -1.80 15.70 1.37
C LYS A 74 -3.19 15.81 0.76
N LEU A 75 -4.13 14.96 1.18
CA LEU A 75 -5.50 15.00 0.65
C LEU A 75 -6.21 16.30 1.05
N VAL A 76 -6.97 16.80 0.11
CA VAL A 76 -7.84 17.97 0.26
C VAL A 76 -9.23 17.66 -0.29
N SER A 77 -10.22 18.48 -0.01
CA SER A 77 -11.54 18.36 -0.63
C SER A 77 -11.42 18.32 -2.15
N GLY A 78 -12.12 17.39 -2.79
CA GLY A 78 -12.07 17.10 -4.22
C GLY A 78 -10.97 16.11 -4.64
N SER A 79 -10.07 15.69 -3.74
CA SER A 79 -9.06 14.66 -4.07
C SER A 79 -9.72 13.34 -4.42
N ALA A 80 -9.36 12.75 -5.56
CA ALA A 80 -9.78 11.40 -5.94
C ALA A 80 -8.94 10.35 -5.19
N VAL A 81 -9.56 9.28 -4.72
CA VAL A 81 -8.94 8.19 -3.97
C VAL A 81 -9.44 6.83 -4.47
N ASN A 82 -8.54 5.84 -4.50
CA ASN A 82 -8.91 4.45 -4.74
C ASN A 82 -9.57 3.87 -3.50
N LEU A 83 -10.66 3.14 -3.68
CA LEU A 83 -11.41 2.50 -2.60
C LEU A 83 -11.53 1.00 -2.84
N GLU A 84 -11.32 0.20 -1.79
CA GLU A 84 -11.55 -1.25 -1.77
C GLU A 84 -12.06 -1.63 -0.38
N ARG A 85 -13.14 -2.39 -0.30
CA ARG A 85 -13.62 -2.99 0.97
C ARG A 85 -12.70 -4.13 1.41
N ALA A 86 -12.63 -4.38 2.71
CA ALA A 86 -12.00 -5.60 3.20
C ALA A 86 -12.67 -6.82 2.55
N MET A 87 -11.84 -7.77 2.09
CA MET A 87 -12.28 -8.96 1.39
C MET A 87 -13.19 -9.82 2.29
N ALA A 88 -14.37 -10.21 1.79
CA ALA A 88 -15.21 -11.19 2.45
C ALA A 88 -14.54 -12.57 2.47
N ALA A 89 -14.87 -13.41 3.49
CA ALA A 89 -14.24 -14.71 3.66
C ALA A 89 -14.50 -15.69 2.49
N ASP A 90 -15.60 -15.51 1.78
CA ASP A 90 -16.02 -16.25 0.58
C ASP A 90 -15.74 -15.47 -0.73
N GLY A 91 -15.05 -14.33 -0.63
CA GLY A 91 -14.72 -13.46 -1.75
C GLY A 91 -13.65 -14.05 -2.68
N ARG A 92 -13.58 -13.53 -3.91
CA ARG A 92 -12.53 -13.90 -4.86
C ARG A 92 -11.24 -13.16 -4.55
N PHE A 93 -10.13 -13.89 -4.59
CA PHE A 93 -8.80 -13.33 -4.44
C PHE A 93 -8.21 -13.00 -5.82
N GLY A 94 -8.40 -11.76 -6.28
CA GLY A 94 -8.06 -11.35 -7.66
C GLY A 94 -6.67 -10.73 -7.85
N GLY A 95 -6.01 -10.31 -6.78
CA GLY A 95 -4.69 -9.66 -6.81
C GLY A 95 -3.64 -10.42 -6.00
N HIS A 96 -3.06 -9.75 -4.97
CA HIS A 96 -2.15 -10.36 -4.01
C HIS A 96 -2.55 -9.96 -2.58
N ILE A 97 -1.86 -10.48 -1.56
CA ILE A 97 -2.17 -10.15 -0.16
C ILE A 97 -1.79 -8.70 0.13
N VAL A 98 -2.80 -7.84 0.26
CA VAL A 98 -2.65 -6.44 0.64
C VAL A 98 -3.23 -6.25 2.04
N SER A 99 -2.42 -5.78 2.97
CA SER A 99 -2.83 -5.60 4.36
C SER A 99 -3.50 -4.25 4.61
N GLY A 100 -3.20 -3.27 3.77
CA GLY A 100 -3.56 -1.87 3.95
C GLY A 100 -2.60 -1.12 4.88
N HIS A 101 -1.43 -1.70 5.16
CA HIS A 101 -0.40 -1.12 6.02
C HIS A 101 0.79 -0.68 5.16
N ILE A 102 0.78 0.59 4.79
CA ILE A 102 1.75 1.21 3.89
C ILE A 102 3.16 1.12 4.46
N ASP A 103 4.12 0.66 3.65
CA ASP A 103 5.54 0.64 4.02
C ASP A 103 6.18 2.02 3.91
N GLY A 104 5.67 2.82 2.99
CA GLY A 104 6.12 4.17 2.75
C GLY A 104 5.54 4.74 1.46
N THR A 105 6.22 5.71 0.89
CA THR A 105 5.76 6.37 -0.34
C THR A 105 6.81 6.30 -1.44
N GLY A 106 6.32 6.34 -2.67
CA GLY A 106 7.14 6.54 -3.85
C GLY A 106 6.75 7.80 -4.59
N LYS A 107 7.61 8.23 -5.51
CA LYS A 107 7.36 9.36 -6.39
C LYS A 107 7.29 8.90 -7.84
N VAL A 108 6.25 9.30 -8.55
CA VAL A 108 6.16 9.07 -10.00
C VAL A 108 7.30 9.80 -10.69
N ALA A 109 8.28 9.06 -11.21
CA ALA A 109 9.46 9.62 -11.86
C ALA A 109 9.28 9.81 -13.36
N ALA A 110 8.51 8.93 -14.01
CA ALA A 110 8.20 9.02 -15.42
C ALA A 110 6.87 8.32 -15.72
N ILE A 111 6.18 8.79 -16.76
CA ILE A 111 4.99 8.17 -17.34
C ILE A 111 5.23 8.09 -18.84
N THR A 112 5.13 6.89 -19.43
CA THR A 112 5.36 6.68 -20.87
C THR A 112 4.22 5.84 -21.44
N LYS A 113 3.65 6.28 -22.55
CA LYS A 113 2.69 5.49 -23.32
C LYS A 113 3.44 4.56 -24.27
N ASP A 114 2.99 3.33 -24.35
CA ASP A 114 3.54 2.27 -25.20
C ASP A 114 2.36 1.47 -25.78
N ASP A 115 1.91 1.85 -26.96
CA ASP A 115 0.70 1.34 -27.58
C ASP A 115 -0.53 1.44 -26.65
N ASN A 116 -1.09 0.32 -26.25
CA ASN A 116 -2.22 0.26 -25.32
C ASN A 116 -1.79 0.27 -23.83
N ALA A 117 -0.51 0.23 -23.54
CA ALA A 117 0.02 0.21 -22.18
C ALA A 117 0.48 1.60 -21.73
N ILE A 118 0.36 1.86 -20.43
CA ILE A 118 0.92 3.04 -19.78
C ILE A 118 1.93 2.57 -18.74
N TRP A 119 3.17 2.99 -18.91
CA TRP A 119 4.26 2.68 -18.00
C TRP A 119 4.44 3.76 -16.96
N TYR A 120 4.51 3.37 -15.70
CA TYR A 120 4.82 4.24 -14.57
C TYR A 120 6.15 3.82 -13.96
N LYS A 121 7.11 4.74 -13.91
CA LYS A 121 8.37 4.57 -13.18
C LYS A 121 8.23 5.22 -11.81
N ILE A 122 8.40 4.44 -10.77
CA ILE A 122 8.26 4.88 -9.37
C ILE A 122 9.62 4.85 -8.70
N LYS A 123 10.08 6.01 -8.21
CA LYS A 123 11.29 6.14 -7.40
C LYS A 123 10.90 6.03 -5.93
N THR A 124 11.65 5.23 -5.16
CA THR A 124 11.45 5.06 -3.72
C THR A 124 12.77 4.75 -3.03
N ASP A 125 12.75 4.59 -1.71
CA ASP A 125 13.94 4.29 -0.92
C ASP A 125 14.36 2.81 -1.00
N SER A 126 15.59 2.52 -0.57
CA SER A 126 16.16 1.17 -0.60
C SER A 126 15.45 0.20 0.36
N GLY A 127 14.82 0.71 1.43
CA GLY A 127 14.08 -0.10 2.40
C GLY A 127 12.84 -0.74 1.78
N ILE A 128 12.19 -0.05 0.83
CA ILE A 128 11.08 -0.57 0.05
C ILE A 128 11.59 -1.42 -1.11
N LEU A 129 12.60 -0.91 -1.87
CA LEU A 129 13.13 -1.59 -3.06
C LEU A 129 13.67 -3.00 -2.78
N LYS A 130 14.17 -3.28 -1.58
CA LYS A 130 14.71 -4.60 -1.22
C LYS A 130 13.67 -5.73 -1.30
N TYR A 131 12.38 -5.42 -1.22
CA TYR A 131 11.29 -6.39 -1.34
C TYR A 131 10.65 -6.41 -2.73
N ILE A 132 11.03 -5.46 -3.59
CA ILE A 132 10.55 -5.40 -4.97
C ILE A 132 11.35 -6.40 -5.80
N VAL A 133 10.65 -7.26 -6.54
CA VAL A 133 11.27 -8.21 -7.46
C VAL A 133 10.58 -8.13 -8.82
N GLU A 134 11.33 -8.27 -9.91
CA GLU A 134 10.73 -8.34 -11.26
C GLU A 134 9.76 -9.52 -11.33
N LYS A 135 8.62 -9.30 -11.95
CA LYS A 135 7.48 -10.23 -12.05
C LYS A 135 6.77 -10.53 -10.72
N GLY A 136 7.22 -9.91 -9.61
CA GLY A 136 6.48 -9.93 -8.35
C GLY A 136 5.36 -8.90 -8.32
N SER A 137 4.63 -8.85 -7.21
CA SER A 137 3.53 -7.92 -6.97
C SER A 137 3.93 -6.80 -6.02
N VAL A 138 3.35 -5.64 -6.22
CA VAL A 138 3.44 -4.47 -5.34
C VAL A 138 2.10 -3.75 -5.35
N ALA A 139 1.68 -3.19 -4.22
CA ALA A 139 0.51 -2.31 -4.20
C ALA A 139 0.95 -0.84 -4.32
N ILE A 140 0.39 -0.13 -5.30
CA ILE A 140 0.58 1.31 -5.53
C ILE A 140 -0.78 2.00 -5.31
N ASP A 141 -0.90 2.88 -4.31
CA ASP A 141 -2.18 3.47 -3.90
C ASP A 141 -3.29 2.40 -3.77
N GLY A 142 -2.94 1.22 -3.23
CA GLY A 142 -3.82 0.07 -3.06
C GLY A 142 -4.02 -0.80 -4.30
N ILE A 143 -3.49 -0.43 -5.46
CA ILE A 143 -3.65 -1.18 -6.70
C ILE A 143 -2.60 -2.30 -6.76
N SER A 144 -3.01 -3.56 -6.83
CA SER A 144 -2.13 -4.71 -7.07
C SER A 144 -1.57 -4.66 -8.49
N LEU A 145 -0.25 -4.51 -8.62
CA LEU A 145 0.42 -4.38 -9.91
C LEU A 145 1.64 -5.28 -10.00
N THR A 146 1.88 -5.81 -11.19
CA THR A 146 3.09 -6.59 -11.48
C THR A 146 4.26 -5.67 -11.77
N VAL A 147 5.37 -5.91 -11.11
CA VAL A 147 6.65 -5.22 -11.38
C VAL A 147 7.20 -5.71 -12.71
N ALA A 148 7.31 -4.80 -13.67
CA ALA A 148 7.79 -5.12 -15.02
C ALA A 148 9.31 -4.99 -15.14
N LYS A 149 9.92 -4.00 -14.46
CA LYS A 149 11.36 -3.72 -14.45
C LYS A 149 11.74 -3.07 -13.12
N MET A 150 13.00 -3.22 -12.71
CA MET A 150 13.54 -2.49 -11.56
C MET A 150 15.02 -2.11 -11.77
N ASP A 151 15.46 -1.10 -11.05
CA ASP A 151 16.86 -0.70 -10.89
C ASP A 151 17.17 -0.37 -9.43
N SER A 152 18.37 0.13 -9.11
CA SER A 152 18.81 0.42 -7.75
C SER A 152 18.06 1.56 -7.05
N GLN A 153 17.22 2.32 -7.75
CA GLN A 153 16.53 3.50 -7.21
C GLN A 153 15.02 3.55 -7.52
N SER A 154 14.55 2.65 -8.39
CA SER A 154 13.18 2.69 -8.89
C SER A 154 12.72 1.35 -9.43
N PHE A 155 11.41 1.22 -9.58
CA PHE A 155 10.79 0.13 -10.32
C PHE A 155 9.76 0.70 -11.30
N SER A 156 9.34 -0.12 -12.25
CA SER A 156 8.34 0.25 -13.24
C SER A 156 7.24 -0.80 -13.29
N VAL A 157 6.02 -0.31 -13.44
CA VAL A 157 4.82 -1.10 -13.68
C VAL A 157 4.22 -0.68 -15.02
N SER A 158 3.52 -1.60 -15.68
CA SER A 158 2.78 -1.33 -16.90
C SER A 158 1.32 -1.63 -16.67
N ILE A 159 0.43 -0.70 -16.96
CA ILE A 159 -1.01 -0.86 -16.78
C ILE A 159 -1.75 -0.85 -18.12
N ILE A 160 -2.81 -1.62 -18.18
CA ILE A 160 -3.73 -1.68 -19.33
C ILE A 160 -4.81 -0.59 -19.22
N PRO A 161 -5.51 -0.22 -20.30
CA PRO A 161 -6.52 0.83 -20.29
C PRO A 161 -7.63 0.62 -19.26
N HIS A 162 -8.03 -0.62 -19.02
CA HIS A 162 -9.04 -0.95 -18.01
C HIS A 162 -8.59 -0.51 -16.60
N THR A 163 -7.37 -0.86 -16.20
CA THR A 163 -6.80 -0.44 -14.90
C THR A 163 -6.67 1.07 -14.81
N ALA A 164 -6.26 1.72 -15.91
CA ALA A 164 -6.18 3.18 -15.97
C ALA A 164 -7.55 3.84 -15.74
N GLY A 165 -8.60 3.32 -16.37
CA GLY A 165 -9.96 3.86 -16.23
C GLY A 165 -10.62 3.58 -14.86
N ALA A 166 -10.23 2.48 -14.19
CA ALA A 166 -10.83 2.03 -12.94
C ALA A 166 -10.09 2.53 -11.69
N THR A 167 -8.97 3.26 -11.84
CA THR A 167 -8.13 3.67 -10.71
C THR A 167 -7.62 5.11 -10.83
N THR A 168 -7.21 5.69 -9.70
CA THR A 168 -6.63 7.05 -9.68
C THR A 168 -5.26 7.13 -10.33
N LEU A 169 -4.65 6.01 -10.76
CA LEU A 169 -3.32 6.01 -11.32
C LEU A 169 -3.26 6.82 -12.62
N SER A 170 -4.33 6.80 -13.43
CA SER A 170 -4.45 7.62 -14.66
C SER A 170 -4.46 9.12 -14.41
N LEU A 171 -4.80 9.55 -13.20
CA LEU A 171 -4.83 10.96 -12.80
C LEU A 171 -3.46 11.45 -12.31
N ARG A 172 -2.52 10.53 -12.05
CA ARG A 172 -1.19 10.85 -11.53
C ARG A 172 -0.32 11.49 -12.58
N LYS A 173 0.52 12.42 -12.12
CA LYS A 173 1.50 13.15 -12.94
C LYS A 173 2.91 12.87 -12.42
N VAL A 174 3.91 13.12 -13.26
CA VAL A 174 5.31 13.09 -12.84
C VAL A 174 5.50 14.06 -11.68
N GLY A 175 6.09 13.57 -10.60
CA GLY A 175 6.26 14.29 -9.35
C GLY A 175 5.25 13.94 -8.26
N ASP A 176 4.13 13.31 -8.58
CA ASP A 176 3.13 12.92 -7.59
C ASP A 176 3.67 11.84 -6.65
N VAL A 177 3.17 11.88 -5.42
CA VAL A 177 3.49 10.90 -4.38
C VAL A 177 2.39 9.84 -4.35
N VAL A 178 2.79 8.58 -4.30
CA VAL A 178 1.90 7.42 -4.19
C VAL A 178 2.28 6.59 -2.97
N ASN A 179 1.31 5.93 -2.36
CA ASN A 179 1.52 4.96 -1.29
C ASN A 179 2.07 3.66 -1.86
N LEU A 180 2.99 3.03 -1.14
CA LEU A 180 3.58 1.74 -1.51
C LEU A 180 3.42 0.74 -0.38
N GLU A 181 2.95 -0.46 -0.72
CA GLU A 181 2.94 -1.61 0.16
C GLU A 181 3.60 -2.79 -0.58
N ASN A 182 4.64 -3.35 0.03
CA ASN A 182 5.32 -4.55 -0.46
C ASN A 182 4.50 -5.81 -0.15
N ASP A 183 4.65 -6.84 -0.96
CA ASP A 183 4.09 -8.15 -0.64
C ASP A 183 4.59 -8.61 0.73
N ILE A 184 3.67 -8.90 1.64
CA ILE A 184 3.95 -9.28 3.03
C ILE A 184 4.80 -10.55 3.13
N VAL A 185 4.73 -11.43 2.13
CA VAL A 185 5.48 -12.70 2.09
C VAL A 185 6.99 -12.43 2.15
N GLY A 186 7.48 -11.43 1.42
CA GLY A 186 8.91 -11.06 1.42
C GLY A 186 9.39 -10.63 2.81
N LYS A 187 8.56 -9.90 3.56
CA LYS A 187 8.88 -9.42 4.93
C LYS A 187 8.97 -10.59 5.92
N TYR A 188 8.06 -11.56 5.83
CA TYR A 188 8.10 -12.75 6.68
C TYR A 188 9.32 -13.62 6.38
N ILE A 189 9.64 -13.83 5.10
CA ILE A 189 10.83 -14.59 4.69
C ILE A 189 12.10 -13.93 5.26
N GLU A 190 12.25 -12.62 5.11
CA GLU A 190 13.40 -11.90 5.68
C GLU A 190 13.47 -12.09 7.20
N LYS A 191 12.35 -11.92 7.90
CA LYS A 191 12.31 -12.09 9.35
C LYS A 191 12.77 -13.47 9.80
N PHE A 192 12.35 -14.53 9.12
CA PHE A 192 12.74 -15.89 9.47
C PHE A 192 14.23 -16.13 9.20
N ILE A 193 14.75 -15.68 8.05
CA ILE A 193 16.16 -15.85 7.69
C ILE A 193 17.09 -15.07 8.64
N THR A 194 16.70 -13.84 9.02
CA THR A 194 17.51 -13.02 9.95
C THR A 194 17.47 -13.57 11.37
N PHE A 195 16.32 -14.05 11.81
CA PHE A 195 16.16 -14.65 13.14
C PHE A 195 17.03 -15.91 13.33
N GLU A 196 17.18 -16.72 12.30
CA GLU A 196 18.07 -17.89 12.36
C GLU A 196 19.56 -17.51 12.46
N LYS A 197 19.96 -16.39 11.83
CA LYS A 197 21.35 -15.90 11.90
C LYS A 197 21.69 -15.29 13.26
N GLU A 198 20.71 -14.76 13.97
CA GLU A 198 20.88 -14.15 15.31
C GLU A 198 20.89 -15.18 16.44
N LYS A 199 20.55 -16.45 16.19
CA LYS A 199 20.72 -17.50 17.21
C LYS A 199 22.20 -17.58 17.58
N PRO A 200 22.57 -17.40 18.86
CA PRO A 200 23.95 -17.58 19.28
C PRO A 200 24.38 -18.97 18.84
N LYS A 201 25.51 -19.06 18.16
CA LYS A 201 26.12 -20.35 17.85
C LYS A 201 26.41 -21.04 19.18
N SER A 202 25.48 -21.83 19.67
CA SER A 202 25.67 -22.70 20.85
C SER A 202 26.60 -23.82 20.44
N GLY A 203 27.88 -23.50 20.36
CA GLY A 203 28.95 -24.43 20.10
C GLY A 203 30.05 -24.20 21.11
N ILE A 204 30.61 -25.27 21.66
CA ILE A 204 31.85 -25.23 22.43
C ILE A 204 32.89 -24.58 21.52
N THR A 205 33.25 -23.32 21.80
CA THR A 205 34.27 -22.61 21.04
C THR A 205 35.67 -23.00 21.55
N LYS A 206 36.69 -22.87 20.71
CA LYS A 206 38.07 -23.11 21.11
C LYS A 206 38.49 -22.25 22.30
N GLU A 207 37.98 -21.02 22.39
CA GLU A 207 38.19 -20.12 23.53
C GLU A 207 37.51 -20.61 24.81
N PHE A 208 36.29 -21.17 24.71
CA PHE A 208 35.59 -21.78 25.85
C PHE A 208 36.37 -22.99 26.38
N LEU A 209 36.88 -23.87 25.52
CA LEU A 209 37.70 -25.01 25.90
C LEU A 209 38.98 -24.57 26.62
N LEU A 210 39.74 -23.65 26.02
CA LEU A 210 40.97 -23.13 26.64
C LEU A 210 40.71 -22.45 27.98
N LYS A 211 39.61 -21.72 28.13
CA LYS A 211 39.24 -21.07 29.42
C LYS A 211 38.83 -22.05 30.50
N ASN A 212 38.40 -23.25 30.13
CA ASN A 212 37.99 -24.28 31.08
C ASN A 212 38.98 -25.46 31.17
N GLY A 213 40.22 -25.29 30.66
CA GLY A 213 41.30 -26.25 30.89
C GLY A 213 41.35 -27.44 29.91
N PHE A 214 40.71 -27.31 28.74
CA PHE A 214 40.73 -28.29 27.66
C PHE A 214 41.52 -27.76 26.44
#